data_b8127ef38512367baae7297b3c3d9f8f
#
_entry.id   b8127ef38512367baae7297b3c3d9f8f
#
_cell.length_a   1.000
_cell.length_b   1.000
_cell.length_c   1.000
_cell.angle_alpha   90.00
_cell.angle_beta   90.00
_cell.angle_gamma   90.00
#
_symmetry.space_group_name_H-M   'P 1'
#
loop_
_entity.id
_entity.type
_entity.pdbx_description
1 polymer ?
#
loop_
_entity_poly.entity_id
_entity_poly.type
_entity_poly.pdbx_seq_one_letter_code
_entity_poly.pdbx_strand_id
1 'polypeptide(L)'
;ILEENTATALGLCTKGAELTASMAKATGLLAQMEDGTYNVTNAVKQELQDAIGTAEEVLKLSTMKEVTEAIDDGITAMNTATSNAVAYISLSYSLQKAKALADRIGGLAETEAYKKVAELLASTELVYDDVALAAQALNAECRTAITPEFLSTASDDNPIELTSFIVNPNVFQTVSEMAPPSGWDCDKGAADGTWYTSTEGTGNSDLFCNSWTGSRLNPSRYGQTIGSDEQGAVKLPDGLYILKAATYTNAGATNVLLYASTDSVDFAFAESNEDWDTYVEARDALATTTETENFEVRDGKLHIGMVCVGTTGGNGKSWYADNFRLYYIKSDVISAYRDRLQARLDEAALLHEKMVEAGIDDSDDLGFALDPEDGYPDFIESGTQEELQLAIEDMDRMLEEGNTIITNYETLTPLLSNGTVLNGQLNEGLVVAQPKVTADFSMALEDAAAYAEKMTWGNYLDERIVEKTTVLNDATEALKASIALCFPLGKAKTLADQIGGLTESEAYKNVVALLKSDEIDQIDADEFTELLKMECVEAMTQDVKESAKENPLDMTSFIVNPNIYQNAVDDNNTPINTVANGWECQ
;
A
#
# COMPACT_ATOMS: atom_id res chain seq x y z
N ILE A 1 53.10 3.32 -15.89
CA ILE A 1 53.13 4.72 -15.42
C ILE A 1 51.88 5.49 -15.93
N LEU A 2 51.59 5.52 -17.26
CA LEU A 2 50.42 6.26 -17.75
C LEU A 2 49.11 5.64 -17.30
N GLU A 3 48.96 4.32 -17.38
CA GLU A 3 47.79 3.58 -16.91
C GLU A 3 47.61 3.70 -15.39
N GLU A 4 48.68 3.67 -14.63
CA GLU A 4 48.71 3.80 -13.19
C GLU A 4 48.31 5.21 -12.74
N ASN A 5 48.82 6.24 -13.42
CA ASN A 5 48.40 7.63 -13.17
C ASN A 5 46.94 7.88 -13.55
N THR A 6 46.46 7.24 -14.61
CA THR A 6 45.05 7.33 -15.02
C THR A 6 44.13 6.66 -14.01
N ALA A 7 44.49 5.49 -13.50
CA ALA A 7 43.74 4.79 -12.46
C ALA A 7 43.69 5.59 -11.15
N THR A 8 44.81 6.18 -10.75
CA THR A 8 44.89 7.05 -9.57
C THR A 8 44.01 8.28 -9.73
N ALA A 9 44.05 8.96 -10.87
CA ALA A 9 43.21 10.14 -11.15
C ALA A 9 41.73 9.79 -11.13
N LEU A 10 41.35 8.66 -11.72
CA LEU A 10 39.96 8.19 -11.68
C LEU A 10 39.50 7.87 -10.25
N GLY A 11 40.34 7.23 -9.45
CA GLY A 11 40.08 6.97 -8.03
C GLY A 11 39.87 8.26 -7.23
N LEU A 12 40.67 9.29 -7.45
CA LEU A 12 40.51 10.59 -6.81
C LEU A 12 39.23 11.31 -7.24
N CYS A 13 38.84 11.22 -8.51
CA CYS A 13 37.55 11.75 -8.98
C CYS A 13 36.37 11.05 -8.29
N THR A 14 36.41 9.74 -8.09
CA THR A 14 35.38 8.99 -7.36
C THR A 14 35.31 9.43 -5.92
N LYS A 15 36.42 9.54 -5.21
CA LYS A 15 36.47 10.03 -3.81
C LYS A 15 36.05 11.49 -3.69
N GLY A 16 36.37 12.33 -4.66
CA GLY A 16 35.89 13.73 -4.71
C GLY A 16 34.37 13.80 -4.86
N ALA A 17 33.76 12.95 -5.65
CA ALA A 17 32.31 12.83 -5.77
C ALA A 17 31.68 12.31 -4.45
N GLU A 18 32.30 11.33 -3.79
CA GLU A 18 31.89 10.83 -2.48
C GLU A 18 31.95 11.93 -1.40
N LEU A 19 33.05 12.67 -1.31
CA LEU A 19 33.18 13.79 -0.38
C LEU A 19 32.12 14.86 -0.64
N THR A 20 31.85 15.19 -1.90
CA THR A 20 30.81 16.16 -2.29
C THR A 20 29.42 15.70 -1.88
N ALA A 21 29.09 14.42 -2.06
CA ALA A 21 27.82 13.85 -1.63
C ALA A 21 27.66 13.86 -0.10
N SER A 22 28.69 13.46 0.64
CA SER A 22 28.72 13.51 2.12
C SER A 22 28.56 14.95 2.63
N MET A 23 29.23 15.92 2.00
CA MET A 23 29.13 17.33 2.34
C MET A 23 27.72 17.89 2.07
N ALA A 24 27.07 17.51 0.97
CA ALA A 24 25.71 17.93 0.67
C ALA A 24 24.72 17.42 1.73
N LYS A 25 24.89 16.17 2.19
CA LYS A 25 24.10 15.57 3.28
C LYS A 25 24.31 16.32 4.59
N ALA A 26 25.57 16.57 4.96
CA ALA A 26 25.93 17.31 6.17
C ALA A 26 25.37 18.74 6.16
N THR A 27 25.44 19.42 5.02
CA THR A 27 24.90 20.79 4.87
C THR A 27 23.37 20.80 5.02
N GLY A 28 22.67 19.80 4.47
CA GLY A 28 21.22 19.66 4.67
C GLY A 28 20.86 19.44 6.14
N LEU A 29 21.61 18.60 6.85
CA LEU A 29 21.43 18.35 8.27
C LEU A 29 21.70 19.61 9.12
N LEU A 30 22.78 20.34 8.79
CA LEU A 30 23.11 21.60 9.45
C LEU A 30 21.99 22.65 9.29
N ALA A 31 21.41 22.78 8.10
CA ALA A 31 20.29 23.69 7.86
C ALA A 31 19.07 23.34 8.74
N GLN A 32 18.76 22.06 8.93
CA GLN A 32 17.68 21.59 9.81
C GLN A 32 17.98 21.83 11.30
N MET A 33 19.25 21.88 11.70
CA MET A 33 19.65 22.30 13.04
C MET A 33 19.56 23.83 13.23
N GLU A 34 19.81 24.60 12.17
CA GLU A 34 19.77 26.06 12.21
C GLU A 34 18.35 26.61 12.21
N ASP A 35 17.44 26.00 11.48
CA ASP A 35 16.02 26.40 11.44
C ASP A 35 15.20 25.90 12.65
N GLY A 36 15.84 25.08 13.53
CA GLY A 36 15.22 24.56 14.74
C GLY A 36 14.42 23.28 14.56
N THR A 37 14.46 22.67 13.37
CA THR A 37 13.87 21.34 13.12
C THR A 37 14.48 20.31 14.07
N TYR A 38 15.81 20.37 14.24
CA TYR A 38 16.53 19.57 15.23
C TYR A 38 17.14 20.46 16.33
N ASN A 39 16.78 20.18 17.57
CA ASN A 39 17.33 20.88 18.71
C ASN A 39 18.61 20.17 19.19
N VAL A 40 19.76 20.75 18.86
CA VAL A 40 21.09 20.24 19.21
C VAL A 40 21.96 21.32 19.89
N THR A 41 23.03 20.89 20.57
CA THR A 41 23.97 21.85 21.18
C THR A 41 24.76 22.63 20.13
N ASN A 42 25.24 23.82 20.49
CA ASN A 42 26.12 24.59 19.62
C ASN A 42 27.41 23.84 19.28
N ALA A 43 27.90 22.98 20.21
CA ALA A 43 29.10 22.18 19.96
C ALA A 43 28.92 21.16 18.85
N VAL A 44 27.77 20.44 18.82
CA VAL A 44 27.43 19.50 17.73
C VAL A 44 27.30 20.23 16.40
N LYS A 45 26.67 21.43 16.40
CA LYS A 45 26.60 22.29 15.20
C LYS A 45 27.98 22.68 14.68
N GLN A 46 28.84 23.11 15.61
CA GLN A 46 30.20 23.57 15.29
C GLN A 46 31.06 22.43 14.71
N GLU A 47 30.99 21.23 15.30
CA GLU A 47 31.71 20.07 14.80
C GLU A 47 31.32 19.76 13.34
N LEU A 48 30.02 19.80 13.02
CA LEU A 48 29.54 19.57 11.66
C LEU A 48 29.96 20.70 10.71
N GLN A 49 29.92 21.96 11.14
CA GLN A 49 30.40 23.14 10.40
C GLN A 49 31.89 23.05 10.10
N ASP A 50 32.71 22.66 11.08
CA ASP A 50 34.15 22.53 10.94
C ASP A 50 34.51 21.41 9.95
N ALA A 51 33.78 20.28 9.99
CA ALA A 51 33.96 19.20 9.04
C ALA A 51 33.58 19.62 7.60
N ILE A 52 32.48 20.36 7.43
CA ILE A 52 32.09 20.93 6.12
C ILE A 52 33.18 21.87 5.60
N GLY A 53 33.67 22.78 6.44
CA GLY A 53 34.76 23.68 6.08
C GLY A 53 36.04 22.95 5.68
N THR A 54 36.41 21.89 6.40
CA THR A 54 37.55 21.05 6.06
C THR A 54 37.36 20.37 4.69
N ALA A 55 36.17 19.82 4.42
CA ALA A 55 35.84 19.20 3.15
C ALA A 55 35.91 20.20 1.98
N GLU A 56 35.42 21.43 2.19
CA GLU A 56 35.52 22.49 1.20
C GLU A 56 36.97 22.85 0.87
N GLU A 57 37.86 22.89 1.85
CA GLU A 57 39.28 23.15 1.61
C GLU A 57 39.95 22.00 0.84
N VAL A 58 39.63 20.74 1.15
CA VAL A 58 40.13 19.57 0.40
C VAL A 58 39.68 19.62 -1.06
N LEU A 59 38.44 20.01 -1.35
CA LEU A 59 37.93 20.13 -2.73
C LEU A 59 38.56 21.30 -3.50
N LYS A 60 39.21 22.27 -2.85
CA LYS A 60 39.95 23.37 -3.49
C LYS A 60 41.41 23.03 -3.82
N LEU A 61 41.94 21.90 -3.33
CA LEU A 61 43.32 21.50 -3.60
C LEU A 61 43.56 21.28 -5.11
N SER A 62 44.72 21.71 -5.60
CA SER A 62 44.97 21.80 -7.03
C SER A 62 45.93 20.74 -7.57
N THR A 63 46.64 20.03 -6.70
CA THR A 63 47.62 19.01 -7.11
C THR A 63 47.15 17.62 -6.70
N MET A 64 47.43 16.62 -7.56
CA MET A 64 47.11 15.21 -7.26
C MET A 64 47.73 14.74 -5.95
N LYS A 65 48.90 15.22 -5.60
CA LYS A 65 49.61 14.82 -4.38
C LYS A 65 48.84 15.32 -3.14
N GLU A 66 48.52 16.62 -3.11
CA GLU A 66 47.79 17.21 -1.99
C GLU A 66 46.41 16.59 -1.82
N VAL A 67 45.68 16.35 -2.94
CA VAL A 67 44.37 15.67 -2.88
C VAL A 67 44.52 14.23 -2.38
N THR A 68 45.53 13.48 -2.83
CA THR A 68 45.73 12.09 -2.36
C THR A 68 46.02 12.03 -0.88
N GLU A 69 46.74 13.03 -0.33
CA GLU A 69 47.08 13.08 1.09
C GLU A 69 45.89 13.52 2.00
N ALA A 70 44.95 14.29 1.47
CA ALA A 70 43.88 14.90 2.28
C ALA A 70 42.47 14.32 2.08
N ILE A 71 42.19 13.66 0.94
CA ILE A 71 40.82 13.29 0.57
C ILE A 71 40.19 12.25 1.52
N ASP A 72 40.97 11.25 1.91
CA ASP A 72 40.49 10.19 2.81
C ASP A 72 40.24 10.70 4.22
N ASP A 73 41.10 11.60 4.71
CA ASP A 73 40.92 12.28 5.99
C ASP A 73 39.66 13.19 5.95
N GLY A 74 39.45 13.91 4.84
CA GLY A 74 38.28 14.74 4.62
C GLY A 74 36.97 13.93 4.61
N ILE A 75 36.94 12.81 3.91
CA ILE A 75 35.79 11.87 3.89
C ILE A 75 35.54 11.32 5.29
N THR A 76 36.60 10.88 5.97
CA THR A 76 36.48 10.32 7.33
C THR A 76 35.96 11.34 8.33
N ALA A 77 36.51 12.55 8.32
CA ALA A 77 36.06 13.63 9.20
C ALA A 77 34.61 14.00 8.95
N MET A 78 34.20 14.11 7.67
CA MET A 78 32.83 14.42 7.29
C MET A 78 31.84 13.33 7.75
N ASN A 79 32.15 12.06 7.48
CA ASN A 79 31.30 10.95 7.86
C ASN A 79 31.23 10.82 9.39
N THR A 80 32.31 11.05 10.11
CA THR A 80 32.34 11.02 11.58
C THR A 80 31.45 12.12 12.15
N ALA A 81 31.64 13.37 11.74
CA ALA A 81 30.82 14.49 12.22
C ALA A 81 29.35 14.34 11.90
N THR A 82 29.02 13.85 10.68
CA THR A 82 27.63 13.57 10.29
C THR A 82 27.04 12.46 11.15
N SER A 83 27.77 11.37 11.38
CA SER A 83 27.29 10.26 12.23
C SER A 83 27.11 10.69 13.68
N ASN A 84 28.01 11.50 14.23
CA ASN A 84 27.89 12.06 15.59
C ASN A 84 26.65 12.95 15.69
N ALA A 85 26.41 13.79 14.70
CA ALA A 85 25.25 14.67 14.66
C ALA A 85 23.94 13.89 14.58
N VAL A 86 23.86 12.86 13.72
CA VAL A 86 22.71 11.96 13.63
C VAL A 86 22.49 11.19 14.93
N ALA A 87 23.54 10.64 15.51
CA ALA A 87 23.46 9.96 16.80
C ALA A 87 22.94 10.89 17.91
N TYR A 88 23.47 12.12 17.98
CA TYR A 88 23.00 13.11 18.94
C TYR A 88 21.52 13.45 18.75
N ILE A 89 21.07 13.73 17.51
CA ILE A 89 19.67 14.03 17.20
C ILE A 89 18.78 12.86 17.66
N SER A 90 19.12 11.65 17.25
CA SER A 90 18.30 10.46 17.52
C SER A 90 18.22 10.13 19.00
N LEU A 91 19.36 10.17 19.71
CA LEU A 91 19.42 9.84 21.13
C LEU A 91 18.87 10.96 22.03
N SER A 92 19.14 12.24 21.70
CA SER A 92 18.66 13.36 22.51
C SER A 92 17.14 13.52 22.46
N TYR A 93 16.47 12.97 21.46
CA TYR A 93 15.03 13.14 21.28
C TYR A 93 14.22 12.67 22.49
N SER A 94 14.51 11.48 23.01
CA SER A 94 13.84 10.95 24.22
C SER A 94 14.05 11.85 25.44
N LEU A 95 15.27 12.37 25.63
CA LEU A 95 15.57 13.30 26.71
C LEU A 95 14.83 14.64 26.56
N GLN A 96 14.77 15.17 25.33
CA GLN A 96 14.04 16.41 25.03
C GLN A 96 12.55 16.25 25.31
N LYS A 97 11.95 15.10 24.94
CA LYS A 97 10.53 14.82 25.17
C LYS A 97 10.22 14.56 26.64
N ALA A 98 11.08 13.84 27.36
CA ALA A 98 10.96 13.68 28.82
C ALA A 98 11.04 15.04 29.54
N LYS A 99 12.00 15.86 29.13
CA LYS A 99 12.14 17.23 29.70
C LYS A 99 10.93 18.11 29.36
N ALA A 100 10.46 18.11 28.14
CA ALA A 100 9.28 18.87 27.70
C ALA A 100 8.02 18.47 28.48
N LEU A 101 7.84 17.16 28.71
CA LEU A 101 6.76 16.66 29.56
C LEU A 101 6.89 17.15 30.99
N ALA A 102 8.08 17.05 31.58
CA ALA A 102 8.35 17.53 32.93
C ALA A 102 8.13 19.06 33.08
N ASP A 103 8.53 19.84 32.07
CA ASP A 103 8.29 21.30 32.01
C ASP A 103 6.77 21.59 31.89
N ARG A 104 6.01 20.82 31.10
CA ARG A 104 4.56 20.98 30.98
C ARG A 104 3.80 20.62 32.26
N ILE A 105 4.24 19.60 32.99
CA ILE A 105 3.68 19.21 34.29
C ILE A 105 4.05 20.29 35.35
N GLY A 106 5.26 20.76 35.33
CA GLY A 106 5.79 21.73 36.30
C GLY A 106 6.25 21.11 37.63
N GLY A 107 7.07 21.84 38.37
CA GLY A 107 7.53 21.43 39.72
C GLY A 107 8.65 20.38 39.76
N LEU A 108 9.12 19.87 38.62
CA LEU A 108 10.13 18.81 38.56
C LEU A 108 11.57 19.31 38.33
N ALA A 109 11.77 20.61 38.10
CA ALA A 109 13.07 21.17 37.70
C ALA A 109 14.20 20.95 38.72
N GLU A 110 13.87 20.79 40.01
CA GLU A 110 14.84 20.57 41.08
C GLU A 110 15.14 19.10 41.38
N THR A 111 14.46 18.17 40.69
CA THR A 111 14.70 16.74 40.89
C THR A 111 16.02 16.27 40.27
N GLU A 112 16.59 15.19 40.80
CA GLU A 112 17.86 14.67 40.30
C GLU A 112 17.72 14.12 38.89
N ALA A 113 16.57 13.49 38.55
CA ALA A 113 16.32 12.96 37.19
C ALA A 113 16.23 14.10 36.15
N TYR A 114 15.54 15.20 36.47
CA TYR A 114 15.48 16.38 35.60
C TYR A 114 16.86 16.99 35.36
N LYS A 115 17.65 17.19 36.45
CA LYS A 115 19.01 17.71 36.35
C LYS A 115 19.92 16.82 35.52
N LYS A 116 19.79 15.48 35.67
CA LYS A 116 20.56 14.53 34.87
C LYS A 116 20.20 14.59 33.38
N VAL A 117 18.92 14.70 33.05
CA VAL A 117 18.48 14.90 31.67
C VAL A 117 19.01 16.24 31.11
N ALA A 118 18.95 17.33 31.88
CA ALA A 118 19.48 18.62 31.46
C ALA A 118 21.00 18.59 31.24
N GLU A 119 21.76 17.87 32.10
CA GLU A 119 23.19 17.63 31.94
C GLU A 119 23.51 16.89 30.64
N LEU A 120 22.81 15.79 30.37
CA LEU A 120 23.01 15.01 29.14
C LEU A 120 22.67 15.83 27.89
N LEU A 121 21.58 16.59 27.90
CA LEU A 121 21.21 17.49 26.79
C LEU A 121 22.25 18.62 26.56
N ALA A 122 23.07 18.97 27.55
CA ALA A 122 24.19 19.91 27.41
C ALA A 122 25.51 19.25 27.02
N SER A 123 25.57 17.90 27.00
CA SER A 123 26.74 17.12 26.57
C SER A 123 26.94 17.21 25.06
N THR A 124 28.14 16.94 24.60
CA THR A 124 28.45 16.74 23.16
C THR A 124 28.39 15.29 22.73
N GLU A 125 28.49 14.37 23.68
CA GLU A 125 28.46 12.94 23.45
C GLU A 125 27.31 12.32 24.25
N LEU A 126 26.48 11.53 23.57
CA LEU A 126 25.39 10.79 24.20
C LEU A 126 25.64 9.28 24.03
N VAL A 127 25.51 8.57 25.14
CA VAL A 127 25.57 7.11 25.15
C VAL A 127 24.16 6.57 25.36
N TYR A 128 23.75 5.59 24.57
CA TYR A 128 22.40 5.04 24.57
C TYR A 128 21.93 4.63 25.99
N ASP A 129 22.73 3.87 26.72
CA ASP A 129 22.37 3.39 28.05
C ASP A 129 22.14 4.53 29.04
N ASP A 130 22.97 5.56 29.03
CA ASP A 130 22.81 6.74 29.88
C ASP A 130 21.54 7.52 29.52
N VAL A 131 21.26 7.67 28.23
CA VAL A 131 20.04 8.31 27.72
C VAL A 131 18.79 7.54 28.14
N ALA A 132 18.78 6.23 27.93
CA ALA A 132 17.65 5.37 28.28
C ALA A 132 17.34 5.40 29.78
N LEU A 133 18.38 5.27 30.62
CA LEU A 133 18.24 5.35 32.08
C LEU A 133 17.75 6.71 32.56
N ALA A 134 18.29 7.81 32.03
CA ALA A 134 17.90 9.16 32.41
C ALA A 134 16.46 9.49 31.97
N ALA A 135 16.08 9.12 30.75
CA ALA A 135 14.72 9.30 30.26
C ALA A 135 13.73 8.48 31.10
N GLN A 136 14.03 7.22 31.41
CA GLN A 136 13.20 6.38 32.25
C GLN A 136 13.03 6.93 33.66
N ALA A 137 14.11 7.40 34.28
CA ALA A 137 14.07 8.04 35.61
C ALA A 137 13.17 9.28 35.64
N LEU A 138 13.31 10.17 34.65
CA LEU A 138 12.46 11.36 34.55
C LEU A 138 11.01 11.02 34.21
N ASN A 139 10.77 10.03 33.38
CA ASN A 139 9.41 9.55 33.08
C ASN A 139 8.72 8.97 34.33
N ALA A 140 9.46 8.29 35.22
CA ALA A 140 8.92 7.82 36.50
C ALA A 140 8.48 8.98 37.41
N GLU A 141 9.27 10.06 37.47
CA GLU A 141 8.89 11.28 38.20
C GLU A 141 7.70 11.98 37.55
N CYS A 142 7.70 12.14 36.23
CA CYS A 142 6.58 12.67 35.48
C CYS A 142 5.29 11.83 35.73
N ARG A 143 5.39 10.52 35.68
CA ARG A 143 4.23 9.64 35.92
C ARG A 143 3.63 9.81 37.31
N THR A 144 4.48 10.00 38.32
CA THR A 144 4.05 10.26 39.68
C THR A 144 3.40 11.65 39.84
N ALA A 145 3.86 12.62 39.07
CA ALA A 145 3.37 14.00 39.10
C ALA A 145 2.14 14.25 38.20
N ILE A 146 1.85 13.35 37.27
CA ILE A 146 0.65 13.42 36.43
C ILE A 146 -0.59 13.24 37.31
N THR A 147 -1.45 14.26 37.33
CA THR A 147 -2.75 14.26 38.02
C THR A 147 -3.92 14.16 37.01
N PRO A 148 -5.13 13.80 37.47
CA PRO A 148 -6.32 13.85 36.60
C PRO A 148 -6.56 15.23 35.98
N GLU A 149 -6.29 16.29 36.73
CA GLU A 149 -6.45 17.68 36.24
C GLU A 149 -5.42 18.01 35.15
N PHE A 150 -4.20 17.49 35.23
CA PHE A 150 -3.21 17.62 34.17
C PHE A 150 -3.67 16.86 32.91
N LEU A 151 -4.15 15.62 33.07
CA LEU A 151 -4.66 14.81 31.95
C LEU A 151 -5.88 15.45 31.29
N SER A 152 -6.74 16.14 32.05
CA SER A 152 -7.91 16.85 31.50
C SER A 152 -7.55 18.02 30.58
N THR A 153 -6.29 18.44 30.55
CA THR A 153 -5.79 19.47 29.60
C THR A 153 -5.53 18.93 28.20
N ALA A 154 -5.55 17.60 28.03
CA ALA A 154 -5.36 16.96 26.73
C ALA A 154 -6.64 17.04 25.89
N SER A 155 -6.46 17.14 24.58
CA SER A 155 -7.50 17.07 23.56
C SER A 155 -6.88 16.68 22.22
N ASP A 156 -7.70 16.38 21.22
CA ASP A 156 -7.24 16.08 19.86
C ASP A 156 -6.38 17.22 19.29
N ASP A 157 -6.74 18.48 19.57
CA ASP A 157 -5.97 19.67 19.15
C ASP A 157 -4.74 19.98 20.02
N ASN A 158 -4.68 19.43 21.24
CA ASN A 158 -3.59 19.69 22.20
C ASN A 158 -3.24 18.41 22.98
N PRO A 159 -2.76 17.36 22.30
CA PRO A 159 -2.42 16.11 22.96
C PRO A 159 -1.24 16.26 23.91
N ILE A 160 -1.13 15.36 24.88
CA ILE A 160 0.06 15.25 25.73
C ILE A 160 1.00 14.26 25.08
N GLU A 161 2.16 14.72 24.63
CA GLU A 161 3.17 13.85 24.04
C GLU A 161 3.86 13.00 25.10
N LEU A 162 3.74 11.67 24.99
CA LEU A 162 4.36 10.68 25.87
C LEU A 162 5.43 9.85 25.14
N THR A 163 5.95 10.36 24.04
CA THR A 163 6.97 9.67 23.21
C THR A 163 8.22 9.27 24.00
N SER A 164 8.57 9.99 25.06
CA SER A 164 9.71 9.64 25.92
C SER A 164 9.57 8.30 26.66
N PHE A 165 8.33 7.78 26.78
CA PHE A 165 8.09 6.45 27.33
C PHE A 165 8.46 5.33 26.34
N ILE A 166 8.59 5.64 25.06
CA ILE A 166 9.13 4.75 24.04
C ILE A 166 10.65 4.75 24.16
N VAL A 167 11.25 3.59 24.35
CA VAL A 167 12.70 3.44 24.35
C VAL A 167 13.20 3.55 22.91
N ASN A 168 14.16 4.44 22.65
CA ASN A 168 14.72 4.65 21.32
C ASN A 168 13.63 4.88 20.23
N PRO A 169 12.78 5.92 20.36
CA PRO A 169 11.62 6.13 19.47
C PRO A 169 12.01 6.44 18.03
N ASN A 170 13.26 6.85 17.77
CA ASN A 170 13.81 7.06 16.44
C ASN A 170 14.50 5.81 15.88
N VAL A 171 14.37 4.67 16.55
CA VAL A 171 14.87 3.35 16.12
C VAL A 171 16.36 3.37 15.75
N PHE A 172 17.13 4.22 16.45
CA PHE A 172 18.55 4.41 16.17
C PHE A 172 19.36 3.14 16.52
N GLN A 173 20.16 2.68 15.58
CA GLN A 173 21.00 1.49 15.76
C GLN A 173 22.31 1.83 16.46
N THR A 174 22.51 1.27 17.64
CA THR A 174 23.68 1.56 18.49
C THR A 174 24.74 0.44 18.50
N VAL A 175 24.45 -0.73 17.93
CA VAL A 175 25.29 -1.91 18.09
C VAL A 175 25.93 -2.34 16.79
N SER A 176 25.15 -2.78 15.83
CA SER A 176 25.62 -3.19 14.50
C SER A 176 24.47 -3.17 13.51
N GLU A 177 24.80 -3.04 12.24
CA GLU A 177 23.80 -3.01 11.17
C GLU A 177 22.89 -4.25 11.08
N MET A 178 23.32 -5.36 11.67
CA MET A 178 22.60 -6.64 11.59
C MET A 178 21.88 -7.03 12.89
N ALA A 179 22.05 -6.21 13.95
CA ALA A 179 21.40 -6.44 15.22
C ALA A 179 20.06 -5.67 15.31
N PRO A 180 19.11 -6.12 16.13
CA PRO A 180 17.95 -5.33 16.48
C PRO A 180 18.35 -3.96 17.02
N PRO A 181 17.60 -2.88 16.72
CA PRO A 181 17.81 -1.59 17.36
C PRO A 181 17.66 -1.74 18.89
N SER A 182 18.50 -1.02 19.62
CA SER A 182 18.47 -1.06 21.09
C SER A 182 17.10 -0.64 21.63
N GLY A 183 16.55 -1.42 22.54
CA GLY A 183 15.23 -1.20 23.13
C GLY A 183 14.06 -1.79 22.34
N TRP A 184 14.32 -2.43 21.20
CA TRP A 184 13.31 -3.05 20.37
C TRP A 184 13.53 -4.57 20.29
N ASP A 185 12.45 -5.33 20.44
CA ASP A 185 12.43 -6.76 20.20
C ASP A 185 12.15 -7.02 18.73
N CYS A 186 12.99 -7.81 18.10
CA CYS A 186 12.85 -8.16 16.70
C CYS A 186 12.69 -9.67 16.53
N ASP A 187 11.61 -10.06 15.87
CA ASP A 187 11.35 -11.43 15.48
C ASP A 187 11.32 -11.52 13.95
N LYS A 188 12.14 -12.43 13.42
CA LYS A 188 12.21 -12.69 11.98
C LYS A 188 11.36 -13.90 11.56
N GLY A 189 10.78 -14.62 12.53
CA GLY A 189 10.18 -15.91 12.28
C GLY A 189 11.18 -16.88 11.64
N ALA A 190 10.74 -17.69 10.69
CA ALA A 190 11.60 -18.58 9.90
C ALA A 190 12.28 -17.85 8.73
N ALA A 191 12.46 -16.54 8.81
CA ALA A 191 12.75 -15.70 7.67
C ALA A 191 14.24 -15.58 7.35
N ASP A 192 14.53 -15.40 6.04
CA ASP A 192 15.81 -14.96 5.51
C ASP A 192 15.99 -13.43 5.59
N GLY A 193 15.08 -12.73 6.28
CA GLY A 193 15.06 -11.27 6.40
C GLY A 193 16.27 -10.75 7.18
N THR A 194 16.82 -9.64 6.71
CA THR A 194 17.95 -8.96 7.31
C THR A 194 17.48 -7.68 7.99
N TRP A 195 17.76 -7.56 9.27
CA TRP A 195 17.59 -6.30 10.00
C TRP A 195 18.82 -5.44 9.80
N TYR A 196 18.64 -4.22 9.36
CA TYR A 196 19.70 -3.23 9.28
C TYR A 196 19.13 -1.82 9.38
N THR A 197 20.00 -0.86 9.63
CA THR A 197 19.66 0.56 9.66
C THR A 197 20.08 1.22 8.35
N SER A 198 19.35 2.23 7.93
CA SER A 198 19.62 2.98 6.72
C SER A 198 19.17 4.42 6.87
N THR A 199 19.72 5.30 6.08
CA THR A 199 19.29 6.70 5.94
C THR A 199 18.34 6.91 4.78
N GLU A 200 17.92 5.82 4.12
CA GLU A 200 17.00 5.84 2.99
C GLU A 200 15.59 5.44 3.44
N GLY A 201 14.59 5.85 2.73
CA GLY A 201 13.24 5.35 2.86
C GLY A 201 12.27 6.27 3.58
N THR A 202 12.55 6.71 4.80
CA THR A 202 11.63 7.56 5.57
C THR A 202 11.73 9.05 5.29
N GLY A 203 12.72 9.48 4.50
CA GLY A 203 12.99 10.90 4.25
C GLY A 203 13.70 11.61 5.39
N ASN A 204 14.02 10.90 6.48
CA ASN A 204 14.85 11.37 7.56
C ASN A 204 16.33 11.33 7.16
N SER A 205 17.12 12.21 7.76
CA SER A 205 18.58 12.08 7.72
C SER A 205 19.11 11.04 8.71
N ASP A 206 18.22 10.49 9.53
CA ASP A 206 18.51 9.49 10.53
C ASP A 206 18.56 8.08 9.97
N LEU A 207 19.15 7.18 10.76
CA LEU A 207 19.09 5.75 10.50
C LEU A 207 17.72 5.21 10.90
N PHE A 208 17.19 4.26 10.14
CA PHE A 208 15.92 3.59 10.43
C PHE A 208 16.07 2.07 10.39
N CYS A 209 15.18 1.37 11.05
CA CYS A 209 15.13 -0.08 11.00
C CYS A 209 14.37 -0.55 9.78
N ASN A 210 14.90 -1.57 9.12
CA ASN A 210 14.39 -2.10 7.88
C ASN A 210 14.48 -3.62 7.90
N SER A 211 13.50 -4.29 7.31
CA SER A 211 13.56 -5.69 6.96
C SER A 211 13.55 -5.85 5.46
N TRP A 212 14.54 -6.55 4.93
CA TRP A 212 14.68 -6.80 3.49
C TRP A 212 14.99 -8.27 3.22
N THR A 213 14.49 -8.77 2.10
CA THR A 213 14.77 -10.13 1.60
C THR A 213 14.89 -10.15 0.09
N GLY A 214 15.73 -11.03 -0.43
CA GLY A 214 15.95 -11.22 -1.86
C GLY A 214 14.81 -11.95 -2.58
N SER A 215 13.82 -12.49 -1.86
CA SER A 215 12.70 -13.23 -2.44
C SER A 215 11.36 -12.64 -1.99
N ARG A 216 10.67 -13.25 -1.07
CA ARG A 216 9.46 -12.73 -0.43
C ARG A 216 9.76 -12.37 1.02
N LEU A 217 9.06 -11.40 1.58
CA LEU A 217 9.08 -11.19 3.01
C LEU A 217 8.33 -12.36 3.68
N ASN A 218 9.03 -12.99 4.61
CA ASN A 218 8.39 -13.88 5.58
C ASN A 218 7.79 -13.02 6.70
N PRO A 219 6.86 -13.57 7.50
CA PRO A 219 6.37 -12.90 8.69
C PRO A 219 7.54 -12.42 9.56
N SER A 220 7.50 -11.16 9.95
CA SER A 220 8.57 -10.53 10.73
C SER A 220 8.02 -9.29 11.44
N ARG A 221 8.58 -8.95 12.58
CA ARG A 221 8.18 -7.79 13.36
C ARG A 221 9.35 -7.15 14.09
N TYR A 222 9.16 -5.92 14.47
CA TYR A 222 9.81 -5.35 15.64
C TYR A 222 8.81 -4.55 16.47
N GLY A 223 8.99 -4.58 17.78
CA GLY A 223 8.10 -3.91 18.70
C GLY A 223 8.74 -3.76 20.07
N GLN A 224 8.05 -3.09 20.96
CA GLN A 224 8.41 -3.00 22.36
C GLN A 224 7.18 -2.93 23.26
N THR A 225 7.36 -3.25 24.53
CA THR A 225 6.34 -3.13 25.56
C THR A 225 6.67 -1.94 26.45
N ILE A 226 5.76 -0.98 26.53
CA ILE A 226 5.80 0.15 27.47
C ILE A 226 5.03 -0.27 28.72
N GLY A 227 5.52 0.04 29.91
CA GLY A 227 4.83 -0.28 31.17
C GLY A 227 4.75 -1.77 31.48
N SER A 228 5.74 -2.56 31.06
CA SER A 228 5.83 -3.99 31.35
C SER A 228 5.78 -4.26 32.88
N ASP A 229 5.50 -5.52 33.24
CA ASP A 229 5.48 -5.94 34.67
C ASP A 229 6.89 -6.13 35.27
N GLU A 230 7.93 -5.79 34.51
CA GLU A 230 9.31 -5.82 34.98
C GLU A 230 9.57 -4.73 36.04
N GLN A 231 10.47 -5.05 36.95
CA GLN A 231 10.80 -4.13 38.05
C GLN A 231 11.42 -2.82 37.48
N GLY A 232 10.77 -1.70 37.75
CA GLY A 232 11.21 -0.38 37.31
C GLY A 232 10.60 0.11 36.01
N ALA A 233 9.76 -0.67 35.35
CA ALA A 233 9.02 -0.21 34.21
C ALA A 233 8.00 0.86 34.60
N VAL A 234 7.94 1.94 33.80
CA VAL A 234 7.05 3.08 34.06
C VAL A 234 5.76 2.89 33.26
N LYS A 235 4.66 2.70 33.98
CA LYS A 235 3.33 2.52 33.38
C LYS A 235 2.77 3.83 32.81
N LEU A 236 2.07 3.74 31.68
CA LEU A 236 1.35 4.87 31.08
C LEU A 236 0.14 5.27 31.96
N PRO A 237 -0.35 6.50 31.89
CA PRO A 237 -1.70 6.84 32.37
C PRO A 237 -2.78 6.08 31.59
N ASP A 238 -3.87 5.72 32.26
CA ASP A 238 -5.03 5.16 31.57
C ASP A 238 -5.75 6.26 30.76
N GLY A 239 -6.28 5.91 29.58
CA GLY A 239 -6.98 6.83 28.69
C GLY A 239 -6.74 6.52 27.22
N LEU A 240 -7.07 7.46 26.36
CA LEU A 240 -6.97 7.32 24.92
C LEU A 240 -5.69 7.86 24.34
N TYR A 241 -5.19 7.14 23.37
CA TYR A 241 -3.90 7.38 22.74
C TYR A 241 -3.98 7.33 21.21
N ILE A 242 -3.00 7.96 20.57
CA ILE A 242 -2.65 7.79 19.15
C ILE A 242 -1.17 7.43 19.06
N LEU A 243 -0.85 6.45 18.25
CA LEU A 243 0.51 6.11 17.85
C LEU A 243 0.76 6.59 16.42
N LYS A 244 1.89 7.29 16.22
CA LYS A 244 2.34 7.72 14.89
C LYS A 244 3.73 7.17 14.63
N ALA A 245 4.03 6.85 13.35
CA ALA A 245 5.37 6.52 12.91
C ALA A 245 5.58 6.92 11.45
N ALA A 246 6.82 7.18 11.07
CA ALA A 246 7.18 7.27 9.66
C ALA A 246 7.31 5.86 9.10
N THR A 247 6.50 5.48 8.13
CA THR A 247 6.46 4.11 7.59
C THR A 247 6.62 4.09 6.08
N TYR A 248 7.14 2.96 5.58
CA TYR A 248 7.22 2.68 4.16
C TYR A 248 7.19 1.18 3.91
N THR A 249 6.58 0.76 2.82
CA THR A 249 6.67 -0.61 2.31
C THR A 249 6.56 -0.66 0.79
N ASN A 250 7.30 -1.58 0.17
CA ASN A 250 7.06 -2.04 -1.20
C ASN A 250 6.54 -3.49 -1.24
N ALA A 251 6.18 -4.02 -0.08
CA ALA A 251 5.68 -5.38 0.09
C ALA A 251 4.16 -5.52 -0.14
N GLY A 252 3.47 -4.39 -0.30
CA GLY A 252 2.02 -4.26 -0.27
C GLY A 252 1.55 -3.72 1.08
N ALA A 253 0.73 -2.69 1.07
CA ALA A 253 0.33 -1.97 2.29
C ALA A 253 -0.38 -2.89 3.28
N THR A 254 -1.29 -3.72 2.81
CA THR A 254 -2.04 -4.72 3.61
C THR A 254 -1.18 -5.77 4.32
N ASN A 255 0.09 -5.88 3.95
CA ASN A 255 0.99 -6.87 4.54
C ASN A 255 1.92 -6.29 5.61
N VAL A 256 1.94 -4.97 5.79
CA VAL A 256 2.84 -4.29 6.72
C VAL A 256 2.06 -3.29 7.53
N LEU A 257 1.97 -3.54 8.83
CA LEU A 257 1.06 -2.84 9.72
C LEU A 257 1.81 -2.18 10.87
N LEU A 258 1.48 -0.91 11.15
CA LEU A 258 1.78 -0.23 12.39
C LEU A 258 0.70 -0.62 13.40
N TYR A 259 1.05 -1.10 14.59
CA TYR A 259 0.10 -1.60 15.57
C TYR A 259 0.32 -1.04 16.97
N ALA A 260 -0.76 -1.03 17.75
CA ALA A 260 -0.76 -0.85 19.18
C ALA A 260 -1.74 -1.85 19.83
N SER A 261 -1.38 -2.42 20.98
CA SER A 261 -2.23 -3.37 21.72
C SER A 261 -1.91 -3.36 23.22
N THR A 262 -2.93 -3.45 24.03
CA THR A 262 -2.80 -3.62 25.51
C THR A 262 -2.59 -5.06 25.89
N ASP A 263 -3.02 -6.00 25.09
CA ASP A 263 -2.80 -7.43 25.29
C ASP A 263 -1.45 -7.85 24.72
N SER A 264 -0.84 -8.87 25.38
CA SER A 264 0.37 -9.48 24.85
C SER A 264 0.01 -10.27 23.59
N VAL A 265 0.19 -9.64 22.46
CA VAL A 265 0.03 -10.32 21.17
C VAL A 265 1.05 -11.44 21.10
N ASP A 266 0.58 -12.69 21.08
CA ASP A 266 1.42 -13.82 20.70
C ASP A 266 1.66 -13.70 19.20
N PHE A 267 2.82 -13.13 18.86
CA PHE A 267 3.26 -12.90 17.49
C PHE A 267 3.61 -14.19 16.73
N ALA A 268 3.14 -15.32 17.14
CA ALA A 268 3.05 -16.48 16.27
C ALA A 268 2.08 -16.17 15.12
N PHE A 269 2.41 -15.08 14.44
CA PHE A 269 1.86 -14.61 13.17
C PHE A 269 0.35 -14.83 13.13
N ALA A 270 -0.37 -13.92 13.80
CA ALA A 270 -1.80 -13.85 13.68
C ALA A 270 -2.14 -13.87 12.17
N GLU A 271 -2.78 -14.93 11.72
CA GLU A 271 -3.34 -15.01 10.37
C GLU A 271 -4.47 -13.97 10.23
N SER A 272 -4.88 -13.33 11.33
CA SER A 272 -5.86 -12.25 11.42
C SER A 272 -5.33 -11.11 12.30
N ASN A 273 -5.71 -9.88 11.97
CA ASN A 273 -5.41 -8.66 12.72
C ASN A 273 -6.37 -8.45 13.93
N GLU A 274 -7.20 -9.44 14.22
CA GLU A 274 -8.31 -9.38 15.18
C GLU A 274 -7.87 -9.24 16.65
N ASP A 275 -6.58 -9.48 16.94
CA ASP A 275 -6.05 -9.45 18.31
C ASP A 275 -5.43 -8.11 18.72
N TRP A 276 -5.53 -7.05 17.88
CA TRP A 276 -4.92 -5.75 18.17
C TRP A 276 -5.95 -4.69 18.45
N ASP A 277 -5.72 -3.86 19.47
CA ASP A 277 -6.61 -2.74 19.79
C ASP A 277 -6.75 -1.76 18.62
N THR A 278 -5.67 -1.57 17.86
CA THR A 278 -5.68 -0.82 16.61
C THR A 278 -4.49 -1.17 15.73
N TYR A 279 -4.66 -1.06 14.44
CA TYR A 279 -3.58 -1.11 13.45
C TYR A 279 -3.88 -0.20 12.27
N VAL A 280 -2.85 0.11 11.51
CA VAL A 280 -2.97 0.85 10.26
C VAL A 280 -1.94 0.37 9.25
N GLU A 281 -2.31 0.28 8.00
CA GLU A 281 -1.43 -0.16 6.93
C GLU A 281 -0.28 0.83 6.70
N ALA A 282 0.92 0.27 6.50
CA ALA A 282 2.07 1.07 6.12
C ALA A 282 1.89 1.66 4.71
N ARG A 283 2.37 2.88 4.51
CA ARG A 283 2.27 3.55 3.22
C ARG A 283 3.42 3.16 2.29
N ASP A 284 3.17 3.17 0.99
CA ASP A 284 4.15 2.91 -0.07
C ASP A 284 4.89 4.18 -0.53
N ALA A 285 4.67 5.31 0.13
CA ALA A 285 5.33 6.58 -0.11
C ALA A 285 6.36 6.88 0.99
N LEU A 286 7.59 7.23 0.59
CA LEU A 286 8.67 7.60 1.49
C LEU A 286 8.30 8.79 2.39
N ALA A 287 8.80 8.78 3.62
CA ALA A 287 8.64 9.86 4.62
C ALA A 287 7.19 10.21 4.99
N THR A 288 6.26 9.30 4.81
CA THR A 288 4.87 9.55 5.18
C THR A 288 4.62 9.11 6.61
N THR A 289 4.12 10.01 7.44
CA THR A 289 3.64 9.67 8.77
C THR A 289 2.36 8.85 8.64
N THR A 290 2.36 7.69 9.27
CA THR A 290 1.21 6.83 9.47
C THR A 290 0.71 6.99 10.89
N GLU A 291 -0.58 7.04 11.08
CA GLU A 291 -1.24 7.31 12.37
C GLU A 291 -2.31 6.26 12.60
N THR A 292 -2.32 5.66 13.79
CA THR A 292 -3.38 4.72 14.20
C THR A 292 -4.67 5.48 14.49
N GLU A 293 -5.79 4.78 14.51
CA GLU A 293 -6.98 5.28 15.19
C GLU A 293 -6.71 5.44 16.70
N ASN A 294 -7.64 6.10 17.39
CA ASN A 294 -7.59 6.22 18.83
C ASN A 294 -7.78 4.84 19.47
N PHE A 295 -6.91 4.50 20.43
CA PHE A 295 -7.00 3.28 21.18
C PHE A 295 -6.90 3.54 22.68
N GLU A 296 -7.51 2.67 23.46
CA GLU A 296 -7.53 2.79 24.93
C GLU A 296 -6.35 2.04 25.53
N VAL A 297 -5.66 2.70 26.48
CA VAL A 297 -4.70 2.05 27.37
C VAL A 297 -5.34 1.89 28.74
N ARG A 298 -5.39 0.64 29.22
CA ARG A 298 -5.79 0.26 30.58
C ARG A 298 -4.61 -0.41 31.28
N ASP A 299 -4.53 -0.25 32.60
CA ASP A 299 -3.44 -0.82 33.41
C ASP A 299 -2.03 -0.30 33.05
N GLY A 300 -1.95 0.70 32.18
CA GLY A 300 -0.72 1.41 31.82
C GLY A 300 0.28 0.59 31.02
N LYS A 301 -0.13 -0.53 30.42
CA LYS A 301 0.70 -1.40 29.59
C LYS A 301 0.30 -1.27 28.12
N LEU A 302 1.29 -1.17 27.25
CA LEU A 302 1.07 -0.99 25.83
C LEU A 302 2.17 -1.68 25.01
N HIS A 303 1.78 -2.51 24.05
CA HIS A 303 2.64 -3.08 23.03
C HIS A 303 2.52 -2.24 21.75
N ILE A 304 3.65 -1.82 21.20
CA ILE A 304 3.69 -1.05 19.95
C ILE A 304 4.71 -1.63 18.99
N GLY A 305 4.52 -1.42 17.71
CA GLY A 305 5.54 -1.80 16.74
C GLY A 305 5.05 -1.83 15.30
N MET A 306 5.85 -2.47 14.48
CA MET A 306 5.55 -2.79 13.09
C MET A 306 5.61 -4.29 12.87
N VAL A 307 4.68 -4.81 12.09
CA VAL A 307 4.64 -6.22 11.70
C VAL A 307 4.48 -6.33 10.19
N CYS A 308 5.15 -7.31 9.59
CA CYS A 308 4.89 -7.78 8.25
C CYS A 308 4.31 -9.19 8.34
N VAL A 309 3.08 -9.39 7.88
CA VAL A 309 2.41 -10.71 7.88
C VAL A 309 2.88 -11.61 6.74
N GLY A 310 3.80 -11.12 5.91
CA GLY A 310 4.39 -11.84 4.79
C GLY A 310 3.85 -11.40 3.43
N THR A 311 4.55 -11.79 2.36
CA THR A 311 4.14 -11.50 0.99
C THR A 311 4.19 -12.74 0.11
N THR A 312 3.34 -12.81 -0.90
CA THR A 312 3.20 -14.00 -1.76
C THR A 312 4.13 -14.02 -2.97
N GLY A 313 4.95 -13.00 -3.21
CA GLY A 313 5.84 -13.02 -4.38
C GLY A 313 6.74 -11.81 -4.56
N GLY A 314 7.65 -11.93 -5.52
CA GLY A 314 8.59 -10.89 -5.91
C GLY A 314 9.87 -10.87 -5.10
N ASN A 315 10.96 -10.37 -5.72
CA ASN A 315 12.26 -10.18 -5.09
C ASN A 315 12.40 -8.73 -4.59
N GLY A 316 13.28 -8.51 -3.61
CA GLY A 316 13.64 -7.16 -3.17
C GLY A 316 12.51 -6.45 -2.42
N LYS A 317 11.73 -7.18 -1.64
CA LYS A 317 10.70 -6.60 -0.78
C LYS A 317 11.31 -6.09 0.51
N SER A 318 10.86 -4.91 0.93
CA SER A 318 11.32 -4.25 2.16
C SER A 318 10.20 -3.46 2.80
N TRP A 319 10.35 -3.21 4.09
CA TRP A 319 9.50 -2.30 4.85
C TRP A 319 10.36 -1.59 5.91
N TYR A 320 9.95 -0.38 6.24
CA TYR A 320 10.67 0.51 7.13
C TYR A 320 9.72 1.15 8.12
N ALA A 321 10.21 1.40 9.35
CA ALA A 321 9.57 2.33 10.26
C ALA A 321 10.60 3.06 11.10
N ASP A 322 10.25 4.29 11.47
CA ASP A 322 11.07 5.20 12.23
C ASP A 322 10.17 6.24 12.91
N ASN A 323 10.74 7.01 13.82
CA ASN A 323 10.09 8.17 14.42
C ASN A 323 8.74 7.82 15.07
N PHE A 324 8.72 6.81 15.93
CA PHE A 324 7.54 6.47 16.71
C PHE A 324 7.21 7.60 17.69
N ARG A 325 5.94 8.01 17.71
CA ARG A 325 5.43 9.10 18.55
C ARG A 325 4.15 8.64 19.22
N LEU A 326 4.09 8.80 20.54
CA LEU A 326 2.93 8.42 21.35
C LEU A 326 2.28 9.65 21.96
N TYR A 327 0.99 9.79 21.77
CA TYR A 327 0.21 10.92 22.26
C TYR A 327 -0.96 10.42 23.09
N TYR A 328 -1.12 11.01 24.27
CA TYR A 328 -2.31 10.89 25.09
C TYR A 328 -3.29 12.00 24.70
N ILE A 329 -4.55 11.63 24.45
CA ILE A 329 -5.55 12.55 23.89
C ILE A 329 -6.55 12.98 24.92
N LYS A 330 -7.15 12.07 25.66
CA LYS A 330 -8.14 12.39 26.71
C LYS A 330 -8.35 11.26 27.70
N SER A 331 -8.91 11.64 28.87
CA SER A 331 -9.30 10.71 29.94
C SER A 331 -10.77 10.30 29.85
N ASP A 332 -11.59 11.04 29.13
CA ASP A 332 -12.99 10.70 28.93
C ASP A 332 -13.15 9.74 27.77
N VAL A 333 -12.95 8.48 28.12
CA VAL A 333 -13.02 7.35 27.20
C VAL A 333 -14.40 7.21 26.58
N ILE A 334 -15.46 7.42 27.36
CA ILE A 334 -16.83 7.30 26.87
C ILE A 334 -17.14 8.34 25.78
N SER A 335 -16.73 9.59 25.97
CA SER A 335 -16.91 10.63 24.94
C SER A 335 -16.24 10.26 23.63
N ALA A 336 -15.06 9.65 23.69
CA ALA A 336 -14.34 9.29 22.49
C ALA A 336 -14.92 8.06 21.79
N TYR A 337 -15.44 7.08 22.52
CA TYR A 337 -16.19 6.00 21.88
C TYR A 337 -17.46 6.52 21.20
N ARG A 338 -18.13 7.53 21.78
CA ARG A 338 -19.26 8.20 21.15
C ARG A 338 -18.86 8.90 19.85
N ASP A 339 -17.76 9.65 19.87
CA ASP A 339 -17.24 10.33 18.68
C ASP A 339 -16.86 9.32 17.58
N ARG A 340 -16.24 8.19 17.96
CA ARG A 340 -15.87 7.12 17.03
C ARG A 340 -17.10 6.42 16.46
N LEU A 341 -18.08 6.08 17.29
CA LEU A 341 -19.31 5.47 16.81
C LEU A 341 -20.06 6.41 15.84
N GLN A 342 -20.12 7.72 16.14
CA GLN A 342 -20.71 8.69 15.23
C GLN A 342 -20.01 8.70 13.86
N ALA A 343 -18.68 8.70 13.84
CA ALA A 343 -17.93 8.66 12.59
C ALA A 343 -18.24 7.39 11.77
N ARG A 344 -18.37 6.22 12.41
CA ARG A 344 -18.75 4.98 11.73
C ARG A 344 -20.19 5.01 11.20
N LEU A 345 -21.11 5.60 11.96
CA LEU A 345 -22.49 5.80 11.48
C LEU A 345 -22.55 6.73 10.27
N ASP A 346 -21.73 7.79 10.25
CA ASP A 346 -21.64 8.68 9.10
C ASP A 346 -21.10 7.97 7.85
N GLU A 347 -20.08 7.11 8.00
CA GLU A 347 -19.54 6.26 6.92
C GLU A 347 -20.60 5.24 6.45
N ALA A 348 -21.30 4.60 7.39
CA ALA A 348 -22.36 3.63 7.10
C ALA A 348 -23.53 4.26 6.35
N ALA A 349 -23.92 5.48 6.68
CA ALA A 349 -24.98 6.20 5.98
C ALA A 349 -24.64 6.42 4.50
N LEU A 350 -23.36 6.77 4.19
CA LEU A 350 -22.91 6.92 2.81
C LEU A 350 -22.88 5.57 2.06
N LEU A 351 -22.53 4.49 2.75
CA LEU A 351 -22.50 3.16 2.17
C LEU A 351 -23.92 2.62 1.93
N HIS A 352 -24.83 2.82 2.91
CA HIS A 352 -26.25 2.49 2.78
C HIS A 352 -26.88 3.21 1.58
N GLU A 353 -26.62 4.52 1.38
CA GLU A 353 -27.09 5.26 0.20
C GLU A 353 -26.66 4.57 -1.11
N LYS A 354 -25.39 4.14 -1.21
CA LYS A 354 -24.90 3.39 -2.36
C LYS A 354 -25.60 2.03 -2.54
N MET A 355 -25.88 1.32 -1.42
CA MET A 355 -26.60 0.04 -1.46
C MET A 355 -28.02 0.24 -2.00
N VAL A 356 -28.73 1.26 -1.51
CA VAL A 356 -30.06 1.61 -1.99
C VAL A 356 -30.05 1.98 -3.48
N GLU A 357 -29.08 2.79 -3.94
CA GLU A 357 -28.93 3.13 -5.35
C GLU A 357 -28.65 1.89 -6.21
N ALA A 358 -27.89 0.95 -5.69
CA ALA A 358 -27.58 -0.33 -6.35
C ALA A 358 -28.76 -1.32 -6.31
N GLY A 359 -29.79 -1.08 -5.51
CA GLY A 359 -30.93 -1.98 -5.29
C GLY A 359 -30.55 -3.20 -4.44
N ILE A 360 -29.52 -3.10 -3.61
CA ILE A 360 -29.06 -4.13 -2.68
C ILE A 360 -29.84 -3.97 -1.37
N ASP A 361 -30.46 -5.04 -0.90
CA ASP A 361 -31.19 -5.04 0.37
C ASP A 361 -30.21 -5.24 1.53
N ASP A 362 -30.07 -4.22 2.36
CA ASP A 362 -29.24 -4.16 3.56
C ASP A 362 -30.05 -3.74 4.80
N SER A 363 -31.39 -3.91 4.75
CA SER A 363 -32.33 -3.45 5.78
C SER A 363 -32.08 -4.11 7.14
N ASP A 364 -31.61 -5.35 7.17
CA ASP A 364 -31.31 -6.10 8.40
C ASP A 364 -29.87 -5.87 8.90
N ASP A 365 -29.04 -5.14 8.13
CA ASP A 365 -27.63 -4.86 8.40
C ASP A 365 -27.40 -3.35 8.61
N LEU A 366 -26.92 -2.62 7.61
CA LEU A 366 -26.66 -1.17 7.73
C LEU A 366 -27.95 -0.38 7.98
N GLY A 367 -29.06 -0.77 7.33
CA GLY A 367 -30.35 -0.12 7.53
C GLY A 367 -30.84 -0.21 8.98
N PHE A 368 -30.67 -1.39 9.60
CA PHE A 368 -30.97 -1.58 11.03
C PHE A 368 -29.98 -0.80 11.92
N ALA A 369 -28.68 -0.90 11.65
CA ALA A 369 -27.66 -0.23 12.45
C ALA A 369 -27.82 1.30 12.46
N LEU A 370 -28.37 1.88 11.39
CA LEU A 370 -28.62 3.31 11.24
C LEU A 370 -30.00 3.75 11.78
N ASP A 371 -30.86 2.81 12.21
CA ASP A 371 -32.20 3.16 12.73
C ASP A 371 -32.08 4.01 14.00
N PRO A 372 -32.74 5.18 14.06
CA PRO A 372 -32.60 6.08 15.20
C PRO A 372 -33.29 5.59 16.48
N GLU A 373 -34.21 4.60 16.39
CA GLU A 373 -34.99 4.12 17.55
C GLU A 373 -34.45 2.76 18.06
N ASP A 374 -34.04 1.88 17.15
CA ASP A 374 -33.65 0.51 17.48
C ASP A 374 -32.16 0.21 17.13
N GLY A 375 -31.47 1.13 16.45
CA GLY A 375 -30.09 0.99 16.02
C GLY A 375 -29.05 1.62 16.95
N TYR A 376 -27.84 1.81 16.46
CA TYR A 376 -26.71 2.32 17.24
C TYR A 376 -26.73 3.84 17.54
N PRO A 377 -27.48 4.71 16.86
CA PRO A 377 -27.57 6.11 17.26
C PRO A 377 -28.03 6.32 18.71
N ASP A 378 -28.88 5.44 19.26
CA ASP A 378 -29.30 5.51 20.66
C ASP A 378 -28.14 5.32 21.65
N PHE A 379 -27.11 4.52 21.28
CA PHE A 379 -25.92 4.30 22.12
C PHE A 379 -25.04 5.54 22.25
N ILE A 380 -25.09 6.47 21.29
CA ILE A 380 -24.34 7.73 21.39
C ILE A 380 -24.85 8.57 22.57
N GLU A 381 -26.14 8.55 22.84
CA GLU A 381 -26.72 9.33 23.93
C GLU A 381 -26.62 8.61 25.28
N SER A 382 -26.93 7.32 25.31
CA SER A 382 -27.19 6.57 26.55
C SER A 382 -26.23 5.38 26.78
N GLY A 383 -25.48 4.96 25.78
CA GLY A 383 -24.64 3.75 25.83
C GLY A 383 -23.53 3.79 26.86
N THR A 384 -23.33 2.66 27.53
CA THR A 384 -22.16 2.39 28.35
C THR A 384 -20.91 2.23 27.46
N GLN A 385 -19.72 2.30 28.05
CA GLN A 385 -18.49 2.07 27.32
C GLN A 385 -18.45 0.73 26.57
N GLU A 386 -18.93 -0.35 27.21
CA GLU A 386 -18.97 -1.70 26.63
C GLU A 386 -19.95 -1.77 25.45
N GLU A 387 -21.13 -1.16 25.56
CA GLU A 387 -22.09 -1.10 24.46
C GLU A 387 -21.59 -0.28 23.27
N LEU A 388 -20.92 0.84 23.54
CA LEU A 388 -20.30 1.67 22.50
C LEU A 388 -19.17 0.92 21.78
N GLN A 389 -18.34 0.17 22.52
CA GLN A 389 -17.26 -0.61 21.94
C GLN A 389 -17.79 -1.73 21.04
N LEU A 390 -18.78 -2.50 21.53
CA LEU A 390 -19.42 -3.56 20.74
C LEU A 390 -20.08 -3.01 19.48
N ALA A 391 -20.75 -1.85 19.59
CA ALA A 391 -21.37 -1.20 18.45
C ALA A 391 -20.33 -0.76 17.39
N ILE A 392 -19.17 -0.24 17.82
CA ILE A 392 -18.07 0.13 16.92
C ILE A 392 -17.52 -1.11 16.21
N GLU A 393 -17.24 -2.19 16.95
CA GLU A 393 -16.74 -3.44 16.38
C GLU A 393 -17.70 -4.03 15.34
N ASP A 394 -19.01 -3.98 15.63
CA ASP A 394 -20.01 -4.46 14.69
C ASP A 394 -20.15 -3.53 13.47
N MET A 395 -20.04 -2.22 13.66
CA MET A 395 -20.01 -1.24 12.56
C MET A 395 -18.78 -1.41 11.68
N ASP A 396 -17.59 -1.61 12.28
CA ASP A 396 -16.35 -1.86 11.53
C ASP A 396 -16.50 -3.10 10.63
N ARG A 397 -17.08 -4.20 11.18
CA ARG A 397 -17.40 -5.41 10.40
C ARG A 397 -18.38 -5.13 9.26
N MET A 398 -19.50 -4.45 9.55
CA MET A 398 -20.51 -4.14 8.53
C MET A 398 -19.96 -3.22 7.43
N LEU A 399 -19.11 -2.28 7.75
CA LEU A 399 -18.44 -1.40 6.76
C LEU A 399 -17.49 -2.19 5.85
N GLU A 400 -16.71 -3.12 6.40
CA GLU A 400 -15.85 -4.00 5.62
C GLU A 400 -16.65 -4.89 4.68
N GLU A 401 -17.68 -5.56 5.22
CA GLU A 401 -18.59 -6.41 4.45
C GLU A 401 -19.31 -5.60 3.36
N GLY A 402 -19.86 -4.45 3.69
CA GLY A 402 -20.57 -3.59 2.76
C GLY A 402 -19.69 -3.02 1.64
N ASN A 403 -18.47 -2.64 1.93
CA ASN A 403 -17.51 -2.23 0.90
C ASN A 403 -17.17 -3.40 -0.04
N THR A 404 -17.06 -4.62 0.49
CA THR A 404 -16.87 -5.84 -0.32
C THR A 404 -18.06 -6.07 -1.25
N ILE A 405 -19.28 -5.91 -0.73
CA ILE A 405 -20.52 -6.05 -1.50
C ILE A 405 -20.57 -5.05 -2.66
N ILE A 406 -20.32 -3.76 -2.39
CA ILE A 406 -20.31 -2.72 -3.43
C ILE A 406 -19.23 -3.01 -4.47
N THR A 407 -18.04 -3.42 -4.08
CA THR A 407 -16.97 -3.80 -5.00
C THR A 407 -17.39 -4.97 -5.92
N ASN A 408 -18.03 -5.98 -5.34
CA ASN A 408 -18.55 -7.12 -6.09
C ASN A 408 -19.67 -6.71 -7.07
N TYR A 409 -20.58 -5.84 -6.62
CA TYR A 409 -21.64 -5.28 -7.46
C TYR A 409 -21.08 -4.47 -8.63
N GLU A 410 -20.15 -3.56 -8.37
CA GLU A 410 -19.51 -2.73 -9.38
C GLU A 410 -18.70 -3.56 -10.39
N THR A 411 -18.23 -4.74 -9.99
CA THR A 411 -17.52 -5.66 -10.89
C THR A 411 -18.49 -6.50 -11.73
N LEU A 412 -19.53 -7.07 -11.13
CA LEU A 412 -20.47 -7.97 -11.81
C LEU A 412 -21.43 -7.22 -12.74
N THR A 413 -21.98 -6.09 -12.31
CA THR A 413 -23.03 -5.38 -13.06
C THR A 413 -22.60 -4.93 -14.46
N PRO A 414 -21.40 -4.35 -14.69
CA PRO A 414 -20.95 -4.02 -16.04
C PRO A 414 -20.74 -5.26 -16.92
N LEU A 415 -20.29 -6.39 -16.35
CA LEU A 415 -20.14 -7.64 -17.10
C LEU A 415 -21.49 -8.19 -17.56
N LEU A 416 -22.50 -8.18 -16.69
CA LEU A 416 -23.87 -8.56 -17.05
C LEU A 416 -24.44 -7.64 -18.13
N SER A 417 -24.28 -6.33 -18.02
CA SER A 417 -24.74 -5.36 -19.02
C SER A 417 -24.08 -5.60 -20.37
N ASN A 418 -22.76 -5.72 -20.41
CA ASN A 418 -21.99 -6.00 -21.62
C ASN A 418 -22.35 -7.39 -22.20
N GLY A 419 -22.48 -8.39 -21.34
CA GLY A 419 -22.90 -9.74 -21.71
C GLY A 419 -24.28 -9.75 -22.36
N THR A 420 -25.23 -9.01 -21.80
CA THR A 420 -26.59 -8.88 -22.35
C THR A 420 -26.57 -8.25 -23.74
N VAL A 421 -25.78 -7.20 -23.95
CA VAL A 421 -25.61 -6.56 -25.27
C VAL A 421 -25.02 -7.55 -26.29
N LEU A 422 -23.95 -8.27 -25.91
CA LEU A 422 -23.34 -9.28 -26.79
C LEU A 422 -24.30 -10.42 -27.11
N ASN A 423 -25.05 -10.91 -26.13
CA ASN A 423 -26.06 -11.94 -26.34
C ASN A 423 -27.19 -11.47 -27.28
N GLY A 424 -27.60 -10.21 -27.17
CA GLY A 424 -28.51 -9.57 -28.11
C GLY A 424 -27.98 -9.57 -29.53
N GLN A 425 -26.72 -9.19 -29.73
CA GLN A 425 -26.07 -9.18 -31.04
C GLN A 425 -25.96 -10.59 -31.67
N LEU A 426 -25.67 -11.61 -30.85
CA LEU A 426 -25.68 -13.00 -31.29
C LEU A 426 -27.07 -13.46 -31.76
N ASN A 427 -28.11 -13.17 -30.96
CA ASN A 427 -29.49 -13.56 -31.26
C ASN A 427 -30.05 -12.87 -32.50
N GLU A 428 -29.64 -11.64 -32.75
CA GLU A 428 -29.99 -10.86 -33.94
C GLU A 428 -29.15 -11.25 -35.17
N GLY A 429 -28.15 -12.11 -35.01
CA GLY A 429 -27.23 -12.53 -36.06
C GLY A 429 -26.27 -11.43 -36.54
N LEU A 430 -26.10 -10.36 -35.74
CA LEU A 430 -25.17 -9.28 -36.05
C LEU A 430 -23.71 -9.71 -35.90
N VAL A 431 -23.46 -10.68 -35.02
CA VAL A 431 -22.18 -11.34 -34.83
C VAL A 431 -22.34 -12.84 -34.85
N VAL A 432 -21.29 -13.56 -35.21
CA VAL A 432 -21.26 -15.02 -35.28
C VAL A 432 -20.08 -15.53 -34.49
N ALA A 433 -20.27 -16.60 -33.73
CA ALA A 433 -19.24 -17.25 -32.94
C ALA A 433 -19.43 -18.78 -33.04
N GLN A 434 -18.46 -19.55 -32.57
CA GLN A 434 -18.54 -21.01 -32.49
C GLN A 434 -19.74 -21.45 -31.62
N PRO A 435 -20.51 -22.46 -31.99
CA PRO A 435 -21.73 -22.85 -31.29
C PRO A 435 -21.51 -23.20 -29.82
N LYS A 436 -20.44 -23.95 -29.52
CA LYS A 436 -20.10 -24.32 -28.14
C LYS A 436 -19.76 -23.08 -27.28
N VAL A 437 -18.91 -22.17 -27.79
CA VAL A 437 -18.53 -20.94 -27.08
C VAL A 437 -19.76 -20.06 -26.85
N THR A 438 -20.67 -19.97 -27.82
CA THR A 438 -21.94 -19.25 -27.66
C THR A 438 -22.81 -19.86 -26.58
N ALA A 439 -22.91 -21.18 -26.51
CA ALA A 439 -23.69 -21.89 -25.50
C ALA A 439 -23.08 -21.73 -24.11
N ASP A 440 -21.74 -21.88 -23.97
CA ASP A 440 -21.02 -21.72 -22.72
C ASP A 440 -21.16 -20.28 -22.20
N PHE A 441 -21.06 -19.28 -23.07
CA PHE A 441 -21.27 -17.87 -22.71
C PHE A 441 -22.73 -17.60 -22.28
N SER A 442 -23.73 -18.07 -23.04
CA SER A 442 -25.13 -17.86 -22.69
C SER A 442 -25.47 -18.48 -21.33
N MET A 443 -24.95 -19.67 -21.06
CA MET A 443 -25.13 -20.35 -19.77
C MET A 443 -24.44 -19.57 -18.62
N ALA A 444 -23.23 -19.06 -18.82
CA ALA A 444 -22.53 -18.25 -17.84
C ALA A 444 -23.28 -16.92 -17.56
N LEU A 445 -23.82 -16.29 -18.61
CA LEU A 445 -24.60 -15.06 -18.49
C LEU A 445 -25.91 -15.29 -17.73
N GLU A 446 -26.67 -16.34 -18.08
CA GLU A 446 -27.92 -16.70 -17.40
C GLU A 446 -27.69 -17.05 -15.93
N ASP A 447 -26.63 -17.81 -15.64
CA ASP A 447 -26.29 -18.21 -14.28
C ASP A 447 -25.85 -17.03 -13.41
N ALA A 448 -25.02 -16.12 -13.95
CA ALA A 448 -24.61 -14.90 -13.27
C ALA A 448 -25.80 -13.93 -13.09
N ALA A 449 -26.69 -13.78 -14.07
CA ALA A 449 -27.87 -12.95 -13.99
C ALA A 449 -28.86 -13.47 -12.94
N ALA A 450 -29.13 -14.77 -12.91
CA ALA A 450 -29.99 -15.41 -11.92
C ALA A 450 -29.42 -15.28 -10.49
N TYR A 451 -28.12 -15.20 -10.35
CA TYR A 451 -27.46 -14.92 -9.07
C TYR A 451 -27.63 -13.45 -8.66
N ALA A 452 -27.43 -12.52 -9.61
CA ALA A 452 -27.57 -11.08 -9.37
C ALA A 452 -28.99 -10.63 -9.05
N GLU A 453 -30.03 -11.37 -9.52
CA GLU A 453 -31.44 -11.10 -9.19
C GLU A 453 -31.75 -11.24 -7.68
N LYS A 454 -30.86 -11.88 -6.91
CA LYS A 454 -30.99 -12.07 -5.46
C LYS A 454 -30.13 -11.05 -4.71
N MET A 455 -30.26 -9.78 -5.06
CA MET A 455 -29.46 -8.69 -4.48
C MET A 455 -29.74 -8.51 -2.99
N THR A 456 -29.13 -9.33 -2.15
CA THR A 456 -29.14 -9.21 -0.70
C THR A 456 -27.72 -9.18 -0.17
N TRP A 457 -27.53 -8.63 1.02
CA TRP A 457 -26.23 -8.57 1.70
C TRP A 457 -25.48 -9.91 1.66
N GLY A 458 -26.09 -10.98 2.16
CA GLY A 458 -25.44 -12.29 2.26
C GLY A 458 -25.02 -12.91 0.92
N ASN A 459 -25.69 -12.57 -0.19
CA ASN A 459 -25.36 -13.14 -1.51
C ASN A 459 -24.09 -12.52 -2.10
N TYR A 460 -23.77 -11.27 -1.77
CA TYR A 460 -22.56 -10.59 -2.24
C TYR A 460 -21.32 -10.89 -1.39
N LEU A 461 -21.51 -11.40 -0.18
CA LEU A 461 -20.43 -11.92 0.67
C LEU A 461 -20.05 -13.37 0.33
N ASP A 462 -20.91 -14.07 -0.42
CA ASP A 462 -20.67 -15.46 -0.78
C ASP A 462 -19.52 -15.56 -1.82
N GLU A 463 -18.54 -16.45 -1.57
CA GLU A 463 -17.43 -16.72 -2.49
C GLU A 463 -17.90 -17.06 -3.92
N ARG A 464 -19.14 -17.56 -4.07
CA ARG A 464 -19.73 -17.85 -5.38
C ARG A 464 -19.87 -16.63 -6.27
N ILE A 465 -19.99 -15.41 -5.75
CA ILE A 465 -20.07 -14.21 -6.61
C ILE A 465 -18.78 -13.99 -7.37
N VAL A 466 -17.62 -14.21 -6.72
CA VAL A 466 -16.30 -14.11 -7.35
C VAL A 466 -16.16 -15.19 -8.43
N GLU A 467 -16.64 -16.42 -8.15
CA GLU A 467 -16.68 -17.50 -9.15
C GLU A 467 -17.55 -17.12 -10.35
N LYS A 468 -18.80 -16.65 -10.13
CA LYS A 468 -19.71 -16.24 -11.22
C LYS A 468 -19.13 -15.10 -12.06
N THR A 469 -18.54 -14.10 -11.41
CA THR A 469 -17.87 -12.98 -12.07
C THR A 469 -16.71 -13.47 -12.95
N THR A 470 -15.87 -14.37 -12.43
CA THR A 470 -14.75 -14.95 -13.16
C THR A 470 -15.23 -15.78 -14.34
N VAL A 471 -16.18 -16.68 -14.13
CA VAL A 471 -16.73 -17.54 -15.19
C VAL A 471 -17.38 -16.73 -16.31
N LEU A 472 -18.16 -15.68 -15.98
CA LEU A 472 -18.77 -14.80 -16.97
C LEU A 472 -17.71 -13.98 -17.72
N ASN A 473 -16.69 -13.48 -17.03
CA ASN A 473 -15.60 -12.75 -17.67
C ASN A 473 -14.84 -13.65 -18.67
N ASP A 474 -14.44 -14.84 -18.25
CA ASP A 474 -13.70 -15.79 -19.09
C ASP A 474 -14.54 -16.24 -20.29
N ALA A 475 -15.83 -16.52 -20.08
CA ALA A 475 -16.75 -16.86 -21.17
C ALA A 475 -16.94 -15.67 -22.13
N THR A 476 -16.97 -14.44 -21.63
CA THR A 476 -17.06 -13.22 -22.45
C THR A 476 -15.82 -13.04 -23.32
N GLU A 477 -14.63 -13.22 -22.75
CA GLU A 477 -13.38 -13.11 -23.51
C GLU A 477 -13.24 -14.25 -24.54
N ALA A 478 -13.62 -15.48 -24.19
CA ALA A 478 -13.68 -16.58 -25.13
C ALA A 478 -14.66 -16.30 -26.29
N LEU A 479 -15.82 -15.70 -25.97
CA LEU A 479 -16.81 -15.31 -27.00
C LEU A 479 -16.24 -14.21 -27.91
N LYS A 480 -15.62 -13.17 -27.39
CA LYS A 480 -14.98 -12.11 -28.20
C LYS A 480 -13.92 -12.69 -29.15
N ALA A 481 -13.09 -13.59 -28.66
CA ALA A 481 -12.09 -14.27 -29.47
C ALA A 481 -12.76 -15.11 -30.57
N SER A 482 -13.81 -15.86 -30.24
CA SER A 482 -14.57 -16.65 -31.21
C SER A 482 -15.28 -15.77 -32.25
N ILE A 483 -15.86 -14.63 -31.85
CA ILE A 483 -16.46 -13.67 -32.80
C ILE A 483 -15.37 -13.13 -33.74
N ALA A 484 -14.21 -12.78 -33.24
CA ALA A 484 -13.11 -12.28 -34.07
C ALA A 484 -12.68 -13.33 -35.14
N LEU A 485 -12.65 -14.60 -34.74
CA LEU A 485 -12.31 -15.74 -35.61
C LEU A 485 -13.40 -16.04 -36.63
N CYS A 486 -14.66 -16.04 -36.24
CA CYS A 486 -15.81 -16.36 -37.09
C CYS A 486 -16.23 -15.18 -37.99
N PHE A 487 -15.92 -13.96 -37.65
CA PHE A 487 -16.39 -12.75 -38.35
C PHE A 487 -15.97 -12.72 -39.85
N PRO A 488 -14.69 -12.95 -40.20
CA PRO A 488 -14.28 -12.99 -41.62
C PRO A 488 -15.01 -14.08 -42.42
N LEU A 489 -15.13 -15.27 -41.80
CA LEU A 489 -15.87 -16.40 -42.41
C LEU A 489 -17.35 -16.04 -42.66
N GLY A 490 -18.00 -15.45 -41.65
CA GLY A 490 -19.38 -15.02 -41.74
C GLY A 490 -19.61 -13.95 -42.82
N LYS A 491 -18.70 -12.98 -42.92
CA LYS A 491 -18.76 -11.92 -43.94
C LYS A 491 -18.46 -12.45 -45.33
N ALA A 492 -17.52 -13.37 -45.50
CA ALA A 492 -17.27 -14.03 -46.78
C ALA A 492 -18.48 -14.85 -47.24
N LYS A 493 -19.12 -15.59 -46.31
CA LYS A 493 -20.36 -16.30 -46.59
C LYS A 493 -21.50 -15.36 -47.00
N THR A 494 -21.70 -14.25 -46.25
CA THR A 494 -22.74 -13.26 -46.58
C THR A 494 -22.54 -12.69 -47.98
N LEU A 495 -21.30 -12.36 -48.34
CA LEU A 495 -20.98 -11.88 -49.69
C LEU A 495 -21.29 -12.94 -50.74
N ALA A 496 -20.92 -14.22 -50.52
CA ALA A 496 -21.20 -15.32 -51.42
C ALA A 496 -22.72 -15.55 -51.60
N ASP A 497 -23.50 -15.44 -50.52
CA ASP A 497 -24.96 -15.51 -50.55
C ASP A 497 -25.58 -14.37 -51.38
N GLN A 498 -25.06 -13.14 -51.23
CA GLN A 498 -25.52 -11.97 -52.00
C GLN A 498 -25.19 -12.06 -53.50
N ILE A 499 -24.02 -12.63 -53.85
CA ILE A 499 -23.64 -12.85 -55.26
C ILE A 499 -24.49 -13.97 -55.86
N GLY A 500 -24.75 -15.02 -55.07
CA GLY A 500 -25.50 -16.22 -55.50
C GLY A 500 -24.68 -17.20 -56.33
N GLY A 501 -25.17 -18.43 -56.43
CA GLY A 501 -24.57 -19.48 -57.27
C GLY A 501 -23.34 -20.18 -56.69
N LEU A 502 -22.86 -19.78 -55.51
CA LEU A 502 -21.65 -20.33 -54.87
C LEU A 502 -21.91 -21.42 -53.81
N THR A 503 -23.18 -21.72 -53.51
CA THR A 503 -23.55 -22.67 -52.44
C THR A 503 -23.03 -24.10 -52.63
N GLU A 504 -22.73 -24.50 -53.85
CA GLU A 504 -22.18 -25.81 -54.18
C GLU A 504 -20.66 -25.84 -54.27
N SER A 505 -19.99 -24.69 -54.16
CA SER A 505 -18.52 -24.65 -54.18
C SER A 505 -17.90 -25.27 -52.92
N GLU A 506 -16.69 -25.79 -53.05
CA GLU A 506 -15.97 -26.40 -51.94
C GLU A 506 -15.60 -25.34 -50.88
N ALA A 507 -15.17 -24.12 -51.31
CA ALA A 507 -14.83 -23.05 -50.38
C ALA A 507 -16.06 -22.63 -49.57
N TYR A 508 -17.23 -22.47 -50.18
CA TYR A 508 -18.47 -22.15 -49.46
C TYR A 508 -18.86 -23.25 -48.46
N LYS A 509 -18.79 -24.53 -48.86
CA LYS A 509 -19.10 -25.66 -47.97
C LYS A 509 -18.15 -25.74 -46.80
N ASN A 510 -16.87 -25.49 -47.01
CA ASN A 510 -15.87 -25.48 -45.96
C ASN A 510 -16.10 -24.32 -44.96
N VAL A 511 -16.39 -23.12 -45.45
CA VAL A 511 -16.74 -21.97 -44.57
C VAL A 511 -17.99 -22.28 -43.75
N VAL A 512 -19.04 -22.87 -44.36
CA VAL A 512 -20.25 -23.26 -43.63
C VAL A 512 -19.99 -24.37 -42.62
N ALA A 513 -19.09 -25.31 -42.93
CA ALA A 513 -18.69 -26.37 -42.01
C ALA A 513 -17.92 -25.79 -40.80
N LEU A 514 -16.96 -24.89 -41.03
CA LEU A 514 -16.23 -24.23 -39.98
C LEU A 514 -17.15 -23.41 -39.08
N LEU A 515 -18.04 -22.57 -39.61
CA LEU A 515 -19.00 -21.79 -38.83
C LEU A 515 -19.93 -22.65 -37.94
N LYS A 516 -20.00 -23.94 -38.16
CA LYS A 516 -20.75 -24.92 -37.35
C LYS A 516 -19.84 -25.77 -36.45
N SER A 517 -18.53 -25.62 -36.59
CA SER A 517 -17.55 -26.37 -35.81
C SER A 517 -17.33 -25.75 -34.44
N ASP A 518 -17.09 -26.58 -33.44
CA ASP A 518 -16.64 -26.17 -32.13
C ASP A 518 -15.12 -26.03 -32.05
N GLU A 519 -14.41 -26.42 -33.10
CA GLU A 519 -12.96 -26.34 -33.21
C GLU A 519 -12.59 -25.60 -34.50
N ILE A 520 -12.19 -24.35 -34.38
CA ILE A 520 -11.69 -23.53 -35.49
C ILE A 520 -10.35 -22.99 -35.06
N ASP A 521 -9.33 -23.16 -35.90
CA ASP A 521 -8.08 -22.40 -35.69
C ASP A 521 -7.98 -21.20 -36.67
N GLN A 522 -7.06 -20.29 -36.37
CA GLN A 522 -6.87 -19.05 -37.16
C GLN A 522 -6.42 -19.39 -38.59
N ILE A 523 -5.61 -20.41 -38.77
CA ILE A 523 -5.05 -20.79 -40.08
C ILE A 523 -6.17 -21.26 -41.01
N ASP A 524 -7.02 -22.17 -40.53
CA ASP A 524 -8.17 -22.67 -41.27
C ASP A 524 -9.17 -21.56 -41.59
N ALA A 525 -9.44 -20.68 -40.60
CA ALA A 525 -10.35 -19.54 -40.79
C ALA A 525 -9.84 -18.58 -41.87
N ASP A 526 -8.56 -18.24 -41.85
CA ASP A 526 -7.93 -17.35 -42.82
C ASP A 526 -7.91 -18.01 -44.22
N GLU A 527 -7.48 -19.27 -44.31
CA GLU A 527 -7.40 -20.01 -45.58
C GLU A 527 -8.75 -20.09 -46.28
N PHE A 528 -9.78 -20.58 -45.60
CA PHE A 528 -11.11 -20.75 -46.23
C PHE A 528 -11.82 -19.41 -46.46
N THR A 529 -11.56 -18.39 -45.66
CA THR A 529 -12.03 -17.04 -45.94
C THR A 529 -11.43 -16.52 -47.25
N GLU A 530 -10.11 -16.65 -47.45
CA GLU A 530 -9.45 -16.19 -48.68
C GLU A 530 -9.90 -16.99 -49.91
N LEU A 531 -10.03 -18.30 -49.79
CA LEU A 531 -10.55 -19.15 -50.89
C LEU A 531 -11.95 -18.71 -51.31
N LEU A 532 -12.88 -18.50 -50.38
CA LEU A 532 -14.24 -18.06 -50.68
C LEU A 532 -14.28 -16.65 -51.26
N LYS A 533 -13.44 -15.76 -50.78
CA LYS A 533 -13.28 -14.39 -51.34
C LYS A 533 -12.81 -14.43 -52.78
N MET A 534 -11.86 -15.31 -53.12
CA MET A 534 -11.41 -15.50 -54.51
C MET A 534 -12.57 -15.97 -55.41
N GLU A 535 -13.35 -16.97 -55.00
CA GLU A 535 -14.52 -17.44 -55.71
C GLU A 535 -15.58 -16.32 -55.85
N CYS A 536 -15.81 -15.51 -54.81
CA CYS A 536 -16.69 -14.33 -54.88
C CYS A 536 -16.24 -13.35 -55.95
N VAL A 537 -14.94 -13.06 -56.02
CA VAL A 537 -14.39 -12.14 -57.04
C VAL A 537 -14.58 -12.69 -58.44
N GLU A 538 -14.35 -13.99 -58.65
CA GLU A 538 -14.55 -14.66 -59.95
C GLU A 538 -16.02 -14.66 -60.36
N ALA A 539 -16.94 -14.88 -59.42
CA ALA A 539 -18.39 -14.90 -59.65
C ALA A 539 -19.00 -13.50 -59.84
N MET A 540 -18.24 -12.44 -59.61
CA MET A 540 -18.72 -11.05 -59.70
C MET A 540 -18.86 -10.57 -61.14
N THR A 541 -19.91 -11.04 -61.83
CA THR A 541 -20.24 -10.68 -63.20
C THR A 541 -20.69 -9.24 -63.31
N GLN A 542 -20.85 -8.75 -64.57
CA GLN A 542 -21.33 -7.40 -64.80
C GLN A 542 -22.79 -7.23 -64.31
N ASP A 543 -23.60 -8.26 -64.40
CA ASP A 543 -25.01 -8.26 -63.94
C ASP A 543 -25.07 -8.16 -62.41
N VAL A 544 -24.19 -8.85 -61.70
CA VAL A 544 -24.04 -8.73 -60.20
C VAL A 544 -23.64 -7.30 -59.84
N LYS A 545 -22.67 -6.70 -60.55
CA LYS A 545 -22.24 -5.31 -60.30
C LYS A 545 -23.34 -4.31 -60.59
N GLU A 546 -24.19 -4.51 -61.60
CA GLU A 546 -25.33 -3.63 -61.87
C GLU A 546 -26.42 -3.79 -60.79
N SER A 547 -26.72 -5.00 -60.34
CA SER A 547 -27.65 -5.27 -59.23
C SER A 547 -27.16 -4.66 -57.89
N ALA A 548 -25.84 -4.60 -57.66
CA ALA A 548 -25.24 -4.01 -56.47
C ALA A 548 -25.44 -2.49 -56.37
N LYS A 549 -25.87 -1.81 -57.43
CA LYS A 549 -26.21 -0.37 -57.35
C LYS A 549 -27.47 -0.13 -56.53
N GLU A 550 -28.40 -1.06 -56.52
CA GLU A 550 -29.65 -0.98 -55.75
C GLU A 550 -29.56 -1.75 -54.41
N ASN A 551 -28.77 -2.80 -54.36
CA ASN A 551 -28.55 -3.65 -53.15
C ASN A 551 -27.04 -3.77 -52.91
N PRO A 552 -26.42 -2.89 -52.15
CA PRO A 552 -24.98 -2.90 -51.91
C PRO A 552 -24.47 -4.24 -51.34
N LEU A 553 -23.38 -4.77 -51.93
CA LEU A 553 -22.70 -5.96 -51.44
C LEU A 553 -21.88 -5.65 -50.19
N ASP A 554 -21.94 -6.54 -49.22
CA ASP A 554 -21.10 -6.44 -48.01
C ASP A 554 -19.68 -6.93 -48.30
N MET A 555 -18.75 -6.00 -48.56
CA MET A 555 -17.35 -6.27 -48.85
C MET A 555 -16.45 -6.31 -47.60
N THR A 556 -17.04 -6.35 -46.44
CA THR A 556 -16.29 -6.28 -45.14
C THR A 556 -15.27 -7.41 -45.01
N SER A 557 -15.52 -8.59 -45.61
CA SER A 557 -14.58 -9.71 -45.62
C SER A 557 -13.21 -9.39 -46.24
N PHE A 558 -13.11 -8.34 -47.07
CA PHE A 558 -11.85 -7.91 -47.69
C PHE A 558 -11.04 -6.97 -46.77
N ILE A 559 -11.61 -6.51 -45.67
CA ILE A 559 -10.90 -5.71 -44.68
C ILE A 559 -10.22 -6.65 -43.70
N VAL A 560 -8.91 -6.50 -43.55
CA VAL A 560 -8.15 -7.26 -42.55
C VAL A 560 -8.51 -6.79 -41.16
N ASN A 561 -8.93 -7.70 -40.28
CA ASN A 561 -9.34 -7.42 -38.91
C ASN A 561 -10.33 -6.21 -38.81
N PRO A 562 -11.52 -6.30 -39.44
CA PRO A 562 -12.45 -5.17 -39.54
C PRO A 562 -13.05 -4.77 -38.18
N ASN A 563 -12.99 -5.63 -37.16
CA ASN A 563 -13.42 -5.34 -35.78
C ASN A 563 -12.31 -4.76 -34.92
N ILE A 564 -11.12 -4.55 -35.47
CA ILE A 564 -9.93 -3.99 -34.78
C ILE A 564 -9.64 -4.78 -33.48
N TYR A 565 -9.84 -6.09 -33.51
CA TYR A 565 -9.57 -6.95 -32.38
C TYR A 565 -8.05 -7.14 -32.21
N GLN A 566 -7.55 -6.86 -31.00
CA GLN A 566 -6.14 -7.07 -30.65
C GLN A 566 -6.02 -8.33 -29.82
N ASN A 567 -5.31 -9.31 -30.34
CA ASN A 567 -5.09 -10.62 -29.71
C ASN A 567 -3.64 -10.88 -29.31
N ALA A 568 -2.78 -9.85 -29.39
CA ALA A 568 -1.39 -9.97 -28.98
C ALA A 568 -1.28 -9.87 -27.44
N VAL A 569 -0.75 -10.92 -26.84
CA VAL A 569 -0.44 -10.98 -25.42
C VAL A 569 1.06 -11.28 -25.24
N ASP A 570 1.65 -10.85 -24.12
CA ASP A 570 3.00 -11.25 -23.74
C ASP A 570 3.04 -12.64 -23.11
N ASP A 571 4.23 -13.11 -22.74
CA ASP A 571 4.45 -14.42 -22.12
C ASP A 571 3.69 -14.62 -20.78
N ASN A 572 3.13 -13.55 -20.21
CA ASN A 572 2.33 -13.56 -18.98
C ASN A 572 0.84 -13.40 -19.24
N ASN A 573 0.42 -13.54 -20.50
CA ASN A 573 -0.97 -13.35 -20.97
C ASN A 573 -1.50 -11.91 -20.77
N THR A 574 -0.60 -10.92 -20.72
CA THR A 574 -0.95 -9.50 -20.62
C THR A 574 -1.11 -8.91 -22.03
N PRO A 575 -2.19 -8.17 -22.34
CA PRO A 575 -2.35 -7.52 -23.63
C PRO A 575 -1.17 -6.61 -23.97
N ILE A 576 -0.51 -6.86 -25.09
CA ILE A 576 0.58 -6.00 -25.58
C ILE A 576 -0.06 -4.77 -26.20
N ASN A 577 0.37 -3.58 -25.79
CA ASN A 577 -0.15 -2.31 -26.29
C ASN A 577 0.43 -2.02 -27.70
N THR A 578 0.02 -2.80 -28.67
CA THR A 578 0.42 -2.73 -30.08
C THR A 578 -0.77 -2.36 -30.97
N VAL A 579 -0.49 -2.00 -32.19
CA VAL A 579 -1.52 -1.79 -33.21
C VAL A 579 -2.25 -3.11 -33.48
N ALA A 580 -3.60 -3.05 -33.61
CA ALA A 580 -4.40 -4.22 -33.96
C ALA A 580 -3.93 -4.85 -35.28
N ASN A 581 -3.95 -6.19 -35.34
CA ASN A 581 -3.46 -6.93 -36.50
C ASN A 581 -4.10 -6.43 -37.81
N GLY A 582 -3.27 -6.15 -38.81
CA GLY A 582 -3.72 -5.66 -40.12
C GLY A 582 -3.97 -4.14 -40.19
N TRP A 583 -3.72 -3.39 -39.12
CA TRP A 583 -3.86 -1.93 -39.08
C TRP A 583 -2.51 -1.25 -38.87
N GLU A 584 -2.34 -0.09 -39.49
CA GLU A 584 -1.16 0.76 -39.31
C GLU A 584 -1.59 2.04 -38.59
N CYS A 585 -0.91 2.38 -37.48
CA CYS A 585 -1.06 3.68 -36.81
C CYS A 585 0.07 4.62 -37.24
N GLN A 586 -0.27 5.78 -37.74
CA GLN A 586 0.66 6.86 -38.06
C GLN A 586 0.82 7.84 -36.88
#